data_5ee88712f0f7bd5d3aa52f441bc1d923
#
_entry.id   5ee88712f0f7bd5d3aa52f441bc1d923
#
_cell.length_a   1.000
_cell.length_b   1.000
_cell.length_c   1.000
_cell.angle_alpha   90.00
_cell.angle_beta   90.00
_cell.angle_gamma   90.00
#
_symmetry.space_group_name_H-M   'P 1'
#
loop_
_entity.id
_entity.type
_entity.pdbx_description
1 polymer ?
#
loop_
_entity_poly.entity_id
_entity_poly.type
_entity_poly.pdbx_seq_one_letter_code
_entity_poly.pdbx_strand_id
1 'polypeptide(L)'
;MTEPKSDGLGNAIDPTGDYYVLDSRTCVGNCGLWWRANGSGYACDLDDVGVYKGADVLGMRDTDVPWPTVYVLARTVRHVRTDVQAFSLHNYRPGPRT
;
A
#
# COMPACT_ATOMS: atom_id res chain seq x y z
N MET A 1 11.09 2.89 28.66
CA MET A 1 11.79 3.32 27.44
C MET A 1 11.07 2.72 26.25
N THR A 2 10.50 3.54 25.41
CA THR A 2 9.82 3.07 24.20
C THR A 2 10.85 2.74 23.13
N GLU A 3 10.68 1.60 22.48
CA GLU A 3 11.54 1.24 21.37
C GLU A 3 11.28 2.21 20.20
N PRO A 4 12.33 2.56 19.42
CA PRO A 4 12.14 3.38 18.24
C PRO A 4 11.27 2.63 17.23
N LYS A 5 10.48 3.38 16.47
CA LYS A 5 9.65 2.84 15.41
C LYS A 5 10.51 2.13 14.37
N SER A 6 10.05 0.95 13.94
CA SER A 6 10.70 0.16 12.89
C SER A 6 9.87 0.25 11.60
N ASP A 7 10.51 -0.07 10.48
CA ASP A 7 9.81 -0.22 9.21
C ASP A 7 9.09 -1.58 9.14
N GLY A 8 8.37 -1.84 8.05
CA GLY A 8 7.63 -3.08 7.86
C GLY A 8 8.51 -4.33 7.84
N LEU A 9 9.81 -4.18 7.62
CA LEU A 9 10.77 -5.28 7.63
C LEU A 9 11.40 -5.49 9.01
N GLY A 10 11.05 -4.67 9.99
CA GLY A 10 11.64 -4.73 11.33
C GLY A 10 12.99 -4.01 11.46
N ASN A 11 13.37 -3.23 10.46
CA ASN A 11 14.61 -2.48 10.48
C ASN A 11 14.41 -1.06 11.02
N ALA A 12 15.48 -0.47 11.55
CA ALA A 12 15.46 0.92 11.97
C ALA A 12 15.14 1.83 10.78
N ILE A 13 14.37 2.89 11.03
CA ILE A 13 14.02 3.86 10.00
C ILE A 13 15.21 4.79 9.77
N ASP A 14 15.62 4.90 8.50
CA ASP A 14 16.61 5.88 8.05
C ASP A 14 15.92 7.24 7.89
N PRO A 15 16.28 8.27 8.65
CA PRO A 15 15.63 9.58 8.55
C PRO A 15 15.72 10.22 7.16
N THR A 16 16.73 9.84 6.36
CA THR A 16 16.92 10.36 5.00
C THR A 16 16.35 9.42 3.93
N GLY A 17 15.85 8.25 4.33
CA GLY A 17 15.30 7.26 3.41
C GLY A 17 13.92 7.63 2.90
N ASP A 18 13.53 6.98 1.80
CA ASP A 18 12.22 7.14 1.19
C ASP A 18 11.33 5.95 1.53
N TYR A 19 10.11 6.25 1.95
CA TYR A 19 9.14 5.24 2.38
C TYR A 19 7.77 5.51 1.79
N TYR A 20 7.07 4.43 1.47
CA TYR A 20 5.60 4.45 1.35
C TYR A 20 5.03 4.08 2.71
N VAL A 21 3.90 4.66 3.07
CA VAL A 21 3.31 4.44 4.39
C VAL A 21 1.97 3.74 4.25
N LEU A 22 1.90 2.54 4.83
CA LEU A 22 0.72 1.69 4.83
C LEU A 22 -0.07 1.91 6.12
N ASP A 23 -1.39 2.12 6.01
CA ASP A 23 -2.27 2.03 7.16
C ASP A 23 -2.57 0.55 7.41
N SER A 24 -1.99 0.00 8.47
CA SER A 24 -2.08 -1.43 8.78
C SER A 24 -3.41 -1.86 9.39
N ARG A 25 -4.32 -0.90 9.65
CA ARG A 25 -5.59 -1.20 10.32
C ARG A 25 -6.61 -1.86 9.41
N THR A 26 -6.49 -1.66 8.10
CA THR A 26 -7.49 -2.15 7.15
C THR A 26 -6.90 -2.31 5.75
N CYS A 27 -7.64 -3.00 4.91
CA CYS A 27 -7.35 -3.11 3.47
C CYS A 27 -8.68 -3.11 2.72
N VAL A 28 -8.62 -2.91 1.42
CA VAL A 28 -9.78 -2.97 0.52
C VAL A 28 -9.53 -4.07 -0.51
N GLY A 29 -10.25 -5.19 -0.36
CA GLY A 29 -9.99 -6.37 -1.17
C GLY A 29 -8.56 -6.85 -0.99
N ASN A 30 -7.81 -6.95 -2.08
CA ASN A 30 -6.39 -7.33 -2.07
C ASN A 30 -5.45 -6.13 -2.04
N CYS A 31 -5.98 -4.92 -1.86
CA CYS A 31 -5.18 -3.70 -1.85
C CYS A 31 -4.96 -3.20 -0.43
N GLY A 32 -3.71 -2.93 -0.09
CA GLY A 32 -3.39 -2.14 1.09
C GLY A 32 -3.78 -0.68 0.88
N LEU A 33 -4.07 0.02 1.96
CA LEU A 33 -4.35 1.46 1.92
C LEU A 33 -3.09 2.23 2.24
N TRP A 34 -2.57 2.94 1.24
CA TRP A 34 -1.34 3.70 1.33
C TRP A 34 -1.66 5.18 1.39
N TRP A 35 -0.93 5.91 2.23
CA TRP A 35 -1.12 7.34 2.35
C TRP A 35 -0.69 8.08 1.09
N ARG A 36 -1.54 9.01 0.62
CA ARG A 36 -1.17 9.99 -0.40
C ARG A 36 -0.25 11.03 0.22
N ALA A 37 0.42 11.82 -0.64
CA ALA A 37 1.31 12.88 -0.19
C ALA A 37 0.57 13.85 0.76
N ASN A 38 1.28 14.36 1.75
CA ASN A 38 0.79 15.33 2.73
C ASN A 38 -0.44 14.86 3.53
N GLY A 39 -0.60 13.56 3.69
CA GLY A 39 -1.73 13.02 4.43
C GLY A 39 -3.08 13.27 3.79
N SER A 40 -3.15 13.46 2.48
CA SER A 40 -4.38 13.84 1.76
C SER A 40 -5.30 12.66 1.43
N GLY A 41 -5.29 11.62 2.26
CA GLY A 41 -6.12 10.45 2.08
C GLY A 41 -5.31 9.23 1.62
N TYR A 42 -6.02 8.20 1.18
CA TYR A 42 -5.42 6.92 0.83
C TYR A 42 -5.49 6.63 -0.66
N ALA A 43 -4.60 5.77 -1.12
CA ALA A 43 -4.63 5.24 -2.48
C ALA A 43 -4.27 3.75 -2.46
N CYS A 44 -4.81 3.00 -3.40
CA CYS A 44 -4.41 1.62 -3.70
C CYS A 44 -3.45 1.58 -4.88
N ASP A 45 -3.53 2.56 -5.77
CA ASP A 45 -2.65 2.66 -6.94
C ASP A 45 -1.34 3.34 -6.52
N LEU A 46 -0.24 2.67 -6.76
CA LEU A 46 1.08 3.13 -6.35
C LEU A 46 1.45 4.48 -7.00
N ASP A 47 0.91 4.78 -8.18
CA ASP A 47 1.15 6.07 -8.86
C ASP A 47 0.57 7.25 -8.07
N ASP A 48 -0.43 6.98 -7.23
CA ASP A 48 -1.10 7.99 -6.40
C ASP A 48 -0.56 8.03 -4.96
N VAL A 49 0.32 7.12 -4.61
CA VAL A 49 0.86 7.01 -3.25
C VAL A 49 1.98 8.03 -3.04
N GLY A 50 1.98 8.68 -1.89
CA GLY A 50 3.02 9.65 -1.54
C GLY A 50 4.29 8.97 -1.04
N VAL A 51 5.42 9.61 -1.28
CA VAL A 51 6.72 9.21 -0.72
C VAL A 51 6.99 10.09 0.49
N TYR A 52 7.33 9.45 1.61
CA TYR A 52 7.62 10.13 2.87
C TYR A 52 9.06 9.90 3.26
N LYS A 53 9.71 10.94 3.78
CA LYS A 53 11.04 10.78 4.38
C LYS A 53 10.94 10.08 5.72
N GLY A 54 11.96 9.31 6.07
CA GLY A 54 11.99 8.60 7.34
C GLY A 54 11.79 9.51 8.55
N ALA A 55 12.34 10.73 8.49
CA ALA A 55 12.17 11.71 9.57
C ALA A 55 10.69 12.05 9.82
N ASP A 56 9.89 12.15 8.76
CA ASP A 56 8.45 12.44 8.86
C ASP A 56 7.68 11.21 9.37
N VAL A 57 8.10 10.02 8.96
CA VAL A 57 7.46 8.77 9.36
C VAL A 57 7.59 8.52 10.86
N LEU A 58 8.69 8.94 11.46
CA LEU A 58 8.93 8.76 12.90
C LEU A 58 7.87 9.45 13.76
N GLY A 59 7.20 10.48 13.25
CA GLY A 59 6.14 11.19 13.94
C GLY A 59 4.73 10.65 13.69
N MET A 60 4.59 9.62 12.86
CA MET A 60 3.28 9.03 12.53
C MET A 60 2.84 8.00 13.57
N ARG A 61 1.57 7.58 13.48
CA ARG A 61 0.98 6.59 14.39
C ARG A 61 1.66 5.24 14.25
N ASP A 62 1.58 4.40 15.29
CA ASP A 62 2.15 3.04 15.25
C ASP A 62 1.50 2.17 14.18
N THR A 63 0.24 2.44 13.83
CA THR A 63 -0.50 1.72 12.79
C THR A 63 -0.13 2.17 11.38
N ASP A 64 0.59 3.29 11.25
CA ASP A 64 1.14 3.77 9.97
C ASP A 64 2.52 3.14 9.79
N VAL A 65 2.60 2.12 8.97
CA VAL A 65 3.80 1.29 8.82
C VAL A 65 4.58 1.75 7.59
N PRO A 66 5.82 2.23 7.77
CA PRO A 66 6.66 2.62 6.64
C PRO A 66 7.29 1.40 5.98
N TRP A 67 7.29 1.40 4.66
CA TRP A 67 7.95 0.38 3.85
C TRP A 67 8.93 1.06 2.90
N PRO A 68 10.20 0.62 2.85
CA PRO A 68 11.15 1.19 1.90
C PRO A 68 10.59 1.14 0.48
N THR A 69 10.71 2.26 -0.24
CA THR A 69 10.14 2.35 -1.60
C THR A 69 10.68 1.27 -2.53
N VAL A 70 11.98 0.99 -2.46
CA VAL A 70 12.62 -0.03 -3.30
C VAL A 70 12.05 -1.42 -3.04
N TYR A 71 11.72 -1.73 -1.79
CA TYR A 71 11.15 -3.02 -1.43
C TYR A 71 9.74 -3.19 -2.03
N VAL A 72 8.92 -2.15 -1.90
CA VAL A 72 7.54 -2.15 -2.43
C VAL A 72 7.54 -2.21 -3.95
N LEU A 73 8.38 -1.39 -4.60
CA LEU A 73 8.47 -1.36 -6.06
C LEU A 73 8.90 -2.70 -6.66
N ALA A 74 9.77 -3.42 -5.96
CA ALA A 74 10.20 -4.75 -6.40
C ALA A 74 9.09 -5.80 -6.32
N ARG A 75 8.01 -5.53 -5.59
CA ARG A 75 6.90 -6.46 -5.34
C ARG A 75 5.57 -6.00 -5.91
N THR A 76 5.58 -4.95 -6.70
CA THR A 76 4.36 -4.52 -7.36
C THR A 76 3.99 -5.47 -8.49
N VAL A 77 2.70 -5.73 -8.62
CA VAL A 77 2.14 -6.57 -9.68
C VAL A 77 1.00 -5.81 -10.35
N ARG A 78 0.78 -6.11 -11.60
CA ARG A 78 -0.38 -5.60 -12.32
C ARG A 78 -1.61 -6.36 -11.83
N HIS A 79 -2.73 -5.61 -11.70
CA HIS A 79 -3.91 -6.19 -11.13
C HIS A 79 -5.14 -5.55 -11.79
N VAL A 80 -6.09 -6.39 -12.10
CA VAL A 80 -7.28 -5.99 -12.81
C VAL A 80 -8.35 -5.58 -11.79
N ARG A 81 -9.07 -4.52 -12.09
CA ARG A 81 -10.13 -4.03 -11.21
C ARG A 81 -11.23 -5.07 -11.07
N THR A 82 -11.82 -5.15 -9.89
CA THR A 82 -12.86 -6.12 -9.57
C THR A 82 -14.17 -5.91 -10.35
N ASP A 83 -14.39 -4.72 -10.89
CA ASP A 83 -15.56 -4.45 -11.74
C ASP A 83 -15.55 -5.31 -13.02
N VAL A 84 -14.38 -5.72 -13.50
CA VAL A 84 -14.26 -6.67 -14.61
C VAL A 84 -14.88 -8.02 -14.24
N GLN A 85 -14.64 -8.48 -13.02
CA GLN A 85 -15.25 -9.73 -12.52
C GLN A 85 -16.76 -9.61 -12.42
N ALA A 86 -17.27 -8.52 -11.86
CA ALA A 86 -18.70 -8.27 -11.74
C ALA A 86 -19.38 -8.21 -13.11
N PHE A 87 -18.75 -7.51 -14.07
CA PHE A 87 -19.24 -7.43 -15.44
C PHE A 87 -19.28 -8.81 -16.10
N SER A 88 -18.24 -9.61 -15.93
CA SER A 88 -18.14 -10.95 -16.49
C SER A 88 -19.21 -11.88 -15.95
N LEU A 89 -19.48 -11.84 -14.64
CA LEU A 89 -20.55 -12.63 -14.02
C LEU A 89 -21.92 -12.25 -14.55
N HIS A 90 -22.17 -10.96 -14.73
CA HIS A 90 -23.45 -10.46 -15.20
C HIS A 90 -23.72 -10.77 -16.67
N ASN A 91 -22.66 -10.79 -17.48
CA ASN A 91 -22.74 -10.97 -18.92
C ASN A 91 -22.32 -12.37 -19.39
N TYR A 92 -21.94 -13.23 -18.46
CA TYR A 92 -21.48 -14.57 -18.80
C TYR A 92 -22.61 -15.40 -19.38
N ARG A 93 -22.37 -15.98 -20.53
CA ARG A 93 -23.30 -16.92 -21.19
C ARG A 93 -22.56 -18.24 -21.38
N PRO A 94 -22.94 -19.28 -20.63
CA PRO A 94 -22.32 -20.57 -20.84
C PRO A 94 -22.64 -21.09 -22.24
N GLY A 95 -21.63 -21.23 -23.05
CA GLY A 95 -21.72 -21.85 -24.35
C GLY A 95 -21.40 -23.32 -24.29
N PRO A 96 -21.56 -24.05 -25.40
CA PRO A 96 -21.13 -25.43 -25.44
C PRO A 96 -19.64 -25.52 -25.20
N ARG A 97 -19.25 -26.37 -24.27
CA ARG A 97 -17.84 -26.63 -24.01
C ARG A 97 -17.37 -27.69 -24.99
N THR A 98 -16.38 -27.33 -25.74
CA THR A 98 -15.70 -28.25 -26.60
C THR A 98 -14.36 -28.68 -26.02
#